data_27402b100c35a5039e50765938bda45e
#
_entry.id   27402b100c35a5039e50765938bda45e
#
_cell.length_a   1.000
_cell.length_b   1.000
_cell.length_c   1.000
_cell.angle_alpha   90.00
_cell.angle_beta   90.00
_cell.angle_gamma   90.00
#
_symmetry.space_group_name_H-M   'P 1'
#
loop_
_entity.id
_entity.type
_entity.pdbx_description
1 polymer ?
#
loop_
_entity_poly.entity_id
_entity_poly.type
_entity_poly.pdbx_seq_one_letter_code
_entity_poly.pdbx_strand_id
1 'polypeptide(L)'
;DHPKYEITILKIVKEKDDRTIREIEIATKYNIKNIPKIFEFDIVKIDGKEYMYVIEEYIEGNTLSDEIKTKSFPLYKSLDLLESLLETAIELEKSKIVHRDIKPDNIICSNSGKYYLIDFGIARVLNATSLTFTKAVIGPHTPGYGAPELFQYSKSEIDIRADLFSIGVVVYESIFKKHPFITGNELDINEIWFKTATIVPQSLYITGDKDKKLIGFLQTLMQKHISRRPPTAKRALEWFSIIKDTVEINV
;
A
#
# COMPACT_ATOMS: atom_id res chain seq x y z
N ASP A 1 -21.90 16.52 7.12
CA ASP A 1 -22.21 17.09 5.79
C ASP A 1 -21.39 18.36 5.59
N HIS A 2 -20.64 18.44 4.50
CA HIS A 2 -19.89 19.63 4.14
C HIS A 2 -20.68 20.47 3.13
N PRO A 3 -20.74 21.81 3.25
CA PRO A 3 -21.59 22.66 2.38
C PRO A 3 -21.37 22.47 0.87
N LYS A 4 -20.18 22.00 0.49
CA LYS A 4 -19.75 21.81 -0.90
C LYS A 4 -19.73 20.35 -1.34
N TYR A 5 -19.71 19.40 -0.40
CA TYR A 5 -19.57 17.96 -0.66
C TYR A 5 -20.62 17.20 0.15
N GLU A 6 -21.29 16.24 -0.48
CA GLU A 6 -22.41 15.51 0.13
C GLU A 6 -21.99 14.70 1.37
N ILE A 7 -20.89 13.96 1.26
CA ILE A 7 -20.32 13.14 2.35
C ILE A 7 -18.81 13.33 2.38
N THR A 8 -18.26 13.53 3.58
CA THR A 8 -16.82 13.69 3.81
C THR A 8 -16.41 12.97 5.08
N ILE A 9 -15.12 12.69 5.23
CA ILE A 9 -14.53 12.21 6.47
C ILE A 9 -13.94 13.40 7.22
N LEU A 10 -14.29 13.53 8.50
CA LEU A 10 -13.67 14.46 9.42
C LEU A 10 -12.72 13.70 10.36
N LYS A 11 -11.42 13.97 10.25
CA LYS A 11 -10.40 13.50 11.19
C LYS A 11 -10.06 14.62 12.16
N ILE A 12 -10.03 14.32 13.47
CA ILE A 12 -9.61 15.28 14.51
C ILE A 12 -8.47 14.65 15.31
N VAL A 13 -7.34 15.33 15.35
CA VAL A 13 -6.14 14.90 16.09
C VAL A 13 -5.77 15.90 17.17
N LYS A 14 -5.34 15.40 18.33
CA LYS A 14 -5.14 16.18 19.56
C LYS A 14 -3.97 17.15 19.53
N GLU A 15 -3.01 17.01 18.69
CA GLU A 15 -1.80 17.84 18.59
C GLU A 15 -1.27 17.76 17.17
N LYS A 16 -0.27 18.58 16.83
CA LYS A 16 0.44 18.44 15.56
C LYS A 16 1.08 17.05 15.47
N ASP A 17 0.31 16.10 14.93
CA ASP A 17 0.79 14.77 14.65
C ASP A 17 1.56 14.74 13.32
N ASP A 18 2.83 14.38 13.38
CA ASP A 18 3.72 14.34 12.21
C ASP A 18 3.17 13.43 11.09
N ARG A 19 2.37 12.43 11.42
CA ARG A 19 1.74 11.53 10.44
C ARG A 19 0.63 12.25 9.68
N THR A 20 -0.27 12.92 10.40
CA THR A 20 -1.36 13.70 9.81
C THR A 20 -0.81 14.84 8.95
N ILE A 21 0.23 15.55 9.40
CA ILE A 21 0.89 16.60 8.62
C ILE A 21 1.44 16.03 7.30
N ARG A 22 2.09 14.87 7.34
CA ARG A 22 2.65 14.22 6.16
C ARG A 22 1.57 13.77 5.18
N GLU A 23 0.47 13.22 5.67
CA GLU A 23 -0.69 12.84 4.86
C GLU A 23 -1.26 14.06 4.11
N ILE A 24 -1.44 15.18 4.83
CA ILE A 24 -1.87 16.45 4.25
C ILE A 24 -0.90 16.95 3.18
N GLU A 25 0.40 16.98 3.47
CA GLU A 25 1.42 17.41 2.51
C GLU A 25 1.40 16.58 1.23
N ILE A 26 1.29 15.27 1.34
CA ILE A 26 1.26 14.39 0.17
C ILE A 26 0.00 14.61 -0.65
N ALA A 27 -1.17 14.60 -0.01
CA ALA A 27 -2.45 14.73 -0.70
C ALA A 27 -2.68 16.11 -1.33
N THR A 28 -2.09 17.18 -0.76
CA THR A 28 -2.26 18.56 -1.28
C THR A 28 -1.18 18.97 -2.26
N LYS A 29 0.05 18.50 -2.09
CA LYS A 29 1.22 18.92 -2.88
C LYS A 29 1.42 18.09 -4.14
N TYR A 30 1.01 16.82 -4.12
CA TYR A 30 1.24 15.88 -5.22
C TYR A 30 -0.10 15.44 -5.82
N ASN A 31 -0.19 15.47 -7.15
CA ASN A 31 -1.39 15.01 -7.86
C ASN A 31 -1.29 13.49 -8.12
N ILE A 32 -1.47 12.70 -7.07
CA ILE A 32 -1.45 11.25 -7.13
C ILE A 32 -2.88 10.77 -7.37
N LYS A 33 -3.08 9.92 -8.36
CA LYS A 33 -4.37 9.28 -8.63
C LYS A 33 -4.65 8.19 -7.59
N ASN A 34 -5.93 7.90 -7.39
CA ASN A 34 -6.40 6.81 -6.52
C ASN A 34 -5.97 6.96 -5.05
N ILE A 35 -5.90 8.21 -4.57
CA ILE A 35 -5.84 8.54 -3.15
C ILE A 35 -6.98 9.48 -2.81
N PRO A 36 -7.53 9.49 -1.57
CA PRO A 36 -8.54 10.45 -1.15
C PRO A 36 -8.02 11.89 -1.26
N LYS A 37 -8.87 12.80 -1.70
CA LYS A 37 -8.54 14.22 -1.74
C LYS A 37 -8.73 14.83 -0.36
N ILE A 38 -7.84 15.71 0.03
CA ILE A 38 -8.04 16.58 1.18
C ILE A 38 -8.69 17.86 0.69
N PHE A 39 -9.85 18.19 1.27
CA PHE A 39 -10.63 19.37 0.90
C PHE A 39 -10.28 20.57 1.77
N GLU A 40 -10.08 20.33 3.07
CA GLU A 40 -9.82 21.37 4.05
C GLU A 40 -9.03 20.81 5.23
N PHE A 41 -8.18 21.61 5.82
CA PHE A 41 -7.52 21.33 7.10
C PHE A 41 -7.17 22.63 7.80
N ASP A 42 -7.26 22.64 9.14
CA ASP A 42 -6.87 23.79 9.96
C ASP A 42 -6.72 23.36 11.42
N ILE A 43 -6.39 24.33 12.28
CA ILE A 43 -6.32 24.17 13.73
C ILE A 43 -7.54 24.83 14.36
N VAL A 44 -8.23 24.09 15.23
CA VAL A 44 -9.38 24.58 15.99
C VAL A 44 -9.10 24.50 17.49
N LYS A 45 -9.58 25.48 18.25
CA LYS A 45 -9.53 25.45 19.72
C LYS A 45 -10.86 24.96 20.28
N ILE A 46 -10.82 23.89 21.05
CA ILE A 46 -11.96 23.30 21.76
C ILE A 46 -11.56 23.21 23.24
N ASP A 47 -12.32 23.86 24.11
CA ASP A 47 -12.07 23.93 25.57
C ASP A 47 -10.63 24.36 25.92
N GLY A 48 -10.12 25.37 25.19
CA GLY A 48 -8.76 25.91 25.38
C GLY A 48 -7.61 25.08 24.88
N LYS A 49 -7.87 23.90 24.26
CA LYS A 49 -6.87 23.02 23.65
C LYS A 49 -6.92 23.14 22.16
N GLU A 50 -5.75 23.05 21.53
CA GLU A 50 -5.62 23.04 20.07
C GLU A 50 -5.78 21.63 19.52
N TYR A 51 -6.56 21.53 18.45
CA TYR A 51 -6.78 20.31 17.67
C TYR A 51 -6.55 20.65 16.21
N MET A 52 -5.95 19.71 15.46
CA MET A 52 -5.94 19.78 14.01
C MET A 52 -7.13 19.00 13.49
N TYR A 53 -7.85 19.54 12.50
CA TYR A 53 -8.86 18.80 11.78
C TYR A 53 -8.49 18.70 10.29
N VAL A 54 -8.96 17.63 9.66
CA VAL A 54 -8.82 17.36 8.23
C VAL A 54 -10.16 16.91 7.69
N ILE A 55 -10.63 17.56 6.63
CA ILE A 55 -11.81 17.13 5.88
C ILE A 55 -11.33 16.51 4.58
N GLU A 56 -11.62 15.23 4.39
CA GLU A 56 -11.17 14.46 3.22
C GLU A 56 -12.33 13.79 2.48
N GLU A 57 -12.06 13.38 1.27
CA GLU A 57 -12.97 12.64 0.40
C GLU A 57 -13.38 11.33 1.07
N TYR A 58 -14.69 11.11 1.17
CA TYR A 58 -15.23 9.81 1.55
C TYR A 58 -15.26 8.89 0.32
N ILE A 59 -14.54 7.79 0.39
CA ILE A 59 -14.56 6.75 -0.63
C ILE A 59 -15.56 5.67 -0.21
N GLU A 60 -16.69 5.62 -0.91
CA GLU A 60 -17.72 4.62 -0.64
C GLU A 60 -17.24 3.23 -1.08
N GLY A 61 -17.15 2.30 -0.13
CA GLY A 61 -16.66 0.94 -0.34
C GLY A 61 -16.18 0.29 0.94
N ASN A 62 -15.59 -0.88 0.81
CA ASN A 62 -15.03 -1.66 1.91
C ASN A 62 -13.50 -1.67 1.83
N THR A 63 -12.82 -1.97 2.94
CA THR A 63 -11.39 -2.26 2.89
C THR A 63 -11.13 -3.54 2.11
N LEU A 64 -9.97 -3.63 1.48
CA LEU A 64 -9.55 -4.88 0.83
C LEU A 64 -9.45 -6.01 1.86
N SER A 65 -9.10 -5.71 3.11
CA SER A 65 -9.10 -6.67 4.22
C SER A 65 -10.47 -7.32 4.41
N ASP A 66 -11.54 -6.54 4.34
CA ASP A 66 -12.90 -7.06 4.46
C ASP A 66 -13.32 -7.82 3.21
N GLU A 67 -13.00 -7.32 2.02
CA GLU A 67 -13.29 -7.98 0.75
C GLU A 67 -12.60 -9.35 0.62
N ILE A 68 -11.34 -9.49 1.06
CA ILE A 68 -10.59 -10.75 1.05
C ILE A 68 -11.22 -11.80 1.97
N LYS A 69 -11.82 -11.40 3.09
CA LYS A 69 -12.51 -12.30 4.02
C LYS A 69 -13.80 -12.87 3.43
N THR A 70 -14.38 -12.19 2.47
CA THR A 70 -15.57 -12.70 1.76
C THR A 70 -15.16 -13.81 0.79
N LYS A 71 -16.09 -14.76 0.49
CA LYS A 71 -15.81 -15.85 -0.46
C LYS A 71 -15.71 -15.39 -1.92
N SER A 72 -16.07 -14.16 -2.20
CA SER A 72 -16.27 -13.63 -3.55
C SER A 72 -15.27 -12.54 -3.96
N PHE A 73 -13.96 -12.77 -3.78
CA PHE A 73 -12.95 -11.91 -4.42
C PHE A 73 -12.30 -12.69 -5.56
N PRO A 74 -12.85 -12.64 -6.78
CA PRO A 74 -12.42 -13.46 -7.90
C PRO A 74 -11.10 -12.97 -8.49
N LEU A 75 -10.45 -13.84 -9.27
CA LEU A 75 -9.12 -13.57 -9.86
C LEU A 75 -9.09 -12.25 -10.65
N TYR A 76 -10.11 -11.95 -11.46
CA TYR A 76 -10.13 -10.71 -12.25
C TYR A 76 -10.02 -9.45 -11.38
N LYS A 77 -10.68 -9.44 -10.19
CA LYS A 77 -10.53 -8.32 -9.23
C LYS A 77 -9.10 -8.21 -8.69
N SER A 78 -8.42 -9.34 -8.47
CA SER A 78 -7.00 -9.32 -8.05
C SER A 78 -6.06 -8.81 -9.15
N LEU A 79 -6.38 -9.08 -10.42
CA LEU A 79 -5.63 -8.53 -11.57
C LEU A 79 -5.87 -7.03 -11.71
N ASP A 80 -7.11 -6.56 -11.58
CA ASP A 80 -7.45 -5.13 -11.63
C ASP A 80 -6.85 -4.38 -10.42
N LEU A 81 -6.84 -4.99 -9.24
CA LEU A 81 -6.15 -4.49 -8.05
C LEU A 81 -4.64 -4.31 -8.31
N LEU A 82 -4.00 -5.34 -8.87
CA LEU A 82 -2.56 -5.30 -9.20
C LEU A 82 -2.25 -4.16 -10.17
N GLU A 83 -3.03 -4.03 -11.25
CA GLU A 83 -2.88 -2.94 -12.21
C GLU A 83 -3.01 -1.57 -11.55
N SER A 84 -4.08 -1.36 -10.80
CA SER A 84 -4.35 -0.09 -10.10
C SER A 84 -3.24 0.28 -9.10
N LEU A 85 -2.74 -0.70 -8.33
CA LEU A 85 -1.65 -0.45 -7.38
C LEU A 85 -0.32 -0.14 -8.08
N LEU A 86 -0.03 -0.80 -9.21
CA LEU A 86 1.16 -0.50 -10.02
C LEU A 86 1.07 0.90 -10.67
N GLU A 87 -0.10 1.30 -11.16
CA GLU A 87 -0.34 2.66 -11.66
C GLU A 87 -0.13 3.71 -10.55
N THR A 88 -0.67 3.47 -9.35
CA THR A 88 -0.46 4.34 -8.19
C THR A 88 1.03 4.41 -7.83
N ALA A 89 1.73 3.26 -7.83
CA ALA A 89 3.17 3.21 -7.58
C ALA A 89 3.99 4.02 -8.60
N ILE A 90 3.57 4.11 -9.87
CA ILE A 90 4.22 4.97 -10.88
C ILE A 90 4.10 6.44 -10.49
N GLU A 91 2.93 6.88 -10.05
CA GLU A 91 2.74 8.29 -9.64
C GLU A 91 3.52 8.60 -8.34
N LEU A 92 3.59 7.66 -7.40
CA LEU A 92 4.43 7.76 -6.21
C LEU A 92 5.91 7.87 -6.58
N GLU A 93 6.40 7.02 -7.49
CA GLU A 93 7.80 7.02 -7.95
C GLU A 93 8.17 8.35 -8.62
N LYS A 94 7.31 8.88 -9.51
CA LYS A 94 7.49 10.20 -10.13
C LYS A 94 7.59 11.33 -9.10
N SER A 95 6.81 11.24 -8.05
CA SER A 95 6.78 12.18 -6.92
C SER A 95 7.88 11.93 -5.91
N LYS A 96 8.71 10.89 -6.11
CA LYS A 96 9.76 10.45 -5.17
C LYS A 96 9.23 10.12 -3.77
N ILE A 97 8.06 9.54 -3.72
CA ILE A 97 7.37 9.10 -2.51
C ILE A 97 7.43 7.58 -2.43
N VAL A 98 7.65 7.06 -1.23
CA VAL A 98 7.51 5.64 -0.89
C VAL A 98 6.46 5.56 0.23
N HIS A 99 5.40 4.78 0.01
CA HIS A 99 4.27 4.67 0.94
C HIS A 99 4.65 3.94 2.23
N ARG A 100 5.33 2.81 2.11
CA ARG A 100 5.87 1.95 3.17
C ARG A 100 4.86 1.18 4.02
N ASP A 101 3.56 1.39 3.83
CA ASP A 101 2.50 0.68 4.58
C ASP A 101 1.35 0.22 3.66
N ILE A 102 1.70 -0.29 2.47
CA ILE A 102 0.70 -0.90 1.58
C ILE A 102 0.29 -2.25 2.17
N LYS A 103 -0.99 -2.36 2.55
CA LYS A 103 -1.61 -3.54 3.17
C LYS A 103 -3.11 -3.52 2.88
N PRO A 104 -3.83 -4.65 3.05
CA PRO A 104 -5.26 -4.72 2.76
C PRO A 104 -6.13 -3.71 3.53
N ASP A 105 -5.75 -3.35 4.77
CA ASP A 105 -6.49 -2.37 5.57
C ASP A 105 -6.36 -0.95 5.04
N ASN A 106 -5.29 -0.65 4.29
CA ASN A 106 -5.02 0.66 3.70
C ASN A 106 -5.44 0.77 2.22
N ILE A 107 -6.29 -0.14 1.74
CA ILE A 107 -6.83 -0.12 0.38
C ILE A 107 -8.35 -0.18 0.47
N ILE A 108 -9.03 0.80 -0.12
CA ILE A 108 -10.49 0.79 -0.26
C ILE A 108 -10.86 0.26 -1.64
N CYS A 109 -11.67 -0.80 -1.66
CA CYS A 109 -12.36 -1.31 -2.84
C CYS A 109 -13.66 -0.52 -2.98
N SER A 110 -13.68 0.49 -3.87
CA SER A 110 -14.86 1.34 -3.99
C SER A 110 -16.00 0.65 -4.71
N ASN A 111 -17.24 1.09 -4.42
CA ASN A 111 -18.44 0.60 -5.10
C ASN A 111 -18.43 0.86 -6.61
N SER A 112 -17.61 1.80 -7.08
CA SER A 112 -17.38 2.07 -8.51
C SER A 112 -16.36 1.13 -9.18
N GLY A 113 -15.82 0.16 -8.44
CA GLY A 113 -14.82 -0.80 -8.94
C GLY A 113 -13.39 -0.28 -8.98
N LYS A 114 -13.10 0.88 -8.37
CA LYS A 114 -11.75 1.44 -8.28
C LYS A 114 -11.12 1.08 -6.92
N TYR A 115 -9.79 1.08 -6.89
CA TYR A 115 -9.02 0.84 -5.67
C TYR A 115 -8.32 2.13 -5.24
N TYR A 116 -8.49 2.53 -3.98
CA TYR A 116 -7.89 3.73 -3.41
C TYR A 116 -6.91 3.35 -2.32
N LEU A 117 -5.70 3.89 -2.41
CA LEU A 117 -4.68 3.74 -1.37
C LEU A 117 -4.83 4.87 -0.37
N ILE A 118 -4.94 4.51 0.91
CA ILE A 118 -5.18 5.45 2.02
C ILE A 118 -4.04 5.38 3.04
N ASP A 119 -4.00 6.33 3.98
CA ASP A 119 -3.05 6.40 5.09
C ASP A 119 -1.58 6.56 4.67
N PHE A 120 -1.23 7.77 4.28
CA PHE A 120 0.15 8.18 3.96
C PHE A 120 0.97 8.60 5.19
N GLY A 121 0.48 8.35 6.39
CA GLY A 121 1.05 8.84 7.66
C GLY A 121 2.51 8.43 7.90
N ILE A 122 2.98 7.32 7.31
CA ILE A 122 4.39 6.89 7.39
C ILE A 122 5.14 6.95 6.05
N ALA A 123 4.52 7.49 5.02
CA ALA A 123 5.15 7.65 3.71
C ALA A 123 6.44 8.52 3.81
N ARG A 124 7.38 8.30 2.88
CA ARG A 124 8.65 9.03 2.84
C ARG A 124 8.81 9.74 1.51
N VAL A 125 9.09 11.04 1.57
CA VAL A 125 9.54 11.83 0.41
C VAL A 125 11.07 11.74 0.35
N LEU A 126 11.62 11.14 -0.71
CA LEU A 126 13.03 10.72 -0.77
C LEU A 126 14.05 11.89 -0.80
N ASN A 127 13.67 13.05 -1.33
CA ASN A 127 14.58 14.20 -1.47
C ASN A 127 14.23 15.37 -0.53
N ALA A 128 13.31 15.19 0.41
CA ALA A 128 13.03 16.23 1.38
C ALA A 128 14.19 16.31 2.40
N THR A 129 14.79 17.47 2.53
CA THR A 129 15.63 17.82 3.68
C THR A 129 14.69 17.96 4.89
N SER A 130 14.25 16.84 5.43
CA SER A 130 13.37 16.86 6.60
C SER A 130 14.21 17.18 7.82
N LEU A 131 14.03 18.37 8.36
CA LEU A 131 14.49 18.76 9.70
C LEU A 131 13.81 17.93 10.82
N THR A 132 12.79 17.14 10.48
CA THR A 132 12.06 16.24 11.39
C THR A 132 12.46 14.78 11.15
N PHE A 133 13.74 14.48 11.35
CA PHE A 133 14.15 13.11 11.62
C PHE A 133 13.78 12.76 13.06
N THR A 134 12.52 12.49 13.31
CA THR A 134 12.15 11.84 14.55
C THR A 134 12.90 10.49 14.66
N LYS A 135 13.42 10.25 15.84
CA LYS A 135 14.25 9.11 16.26
C LYS A 135 13.57 7.72 16.15
N ALA A 136 12.45 7.59 15.46
CA ALA A 136 11.81 6.32 15.18
C ALA A 136 12.60 5.59 14.09
N VAL A 137 13.63 4.90 14.52
CA VAL A 137 14.53 4.08 13.70
C VAL A 137 13.79 2.90 13.06
N ILE A 138 12.65 2.54 13.61
CA ILE A 138 11.71 1.55 13.09
C ILE A 138 10.35 2.26 13.03
N GLY A 139 9.96 2.73 11.85
CA GLY A 139 8.58 3.19 11.66
C GLY A 139 7.63 2.03 11.97
N PRO A 140 6.40 2.29 12.47
CA PRO A 140 5.41 1.26 12.65
C PRO A 140 5.00 0.74 11.26
N HIS A 141 5.69 -0.32 10.83
CA HIS A 141 5.28 -1.10 9.66
C HIS A 141 4.33 -2.17 10.13
N THR A 142 3.35 -2.49 9.30
CA THR A 142 2.55 -3.68 9.54
C THR A 142 3.42 -4.90 9.25
N PRO A 143 3.68 -5.74 10.26
CA PRO A 143 4.52 -6.93 10.09
C PRO A 143 4.00 -7.81 8.95
N GLY A 144 4.91 -8.33 8.14
CA GLY A 144 4.60 -9.22 7.03
C GLY A 144 4.39 -8.55 5.67
N TYR A 145 3.91 -7.30 5.63
CA TYR A 145 3.70 -6.58 4.37
C TYR A 145 4.91 -5.73 3.94
N GLY A 146 5.65 -5.20 4.90
CA GLY A 146 6.83 -4.38 4.62
C GLY A 146 7.99 -5.18 4.04
N ALA A 147 8.68 -4.59 3.08
CA ALA A 147 9.87 -5.18 2.46
C ALA A 147 11.03 -5.35 3.47
N PRO A 148 11.92 -6.36 3.30
CA PRO A 148 13.01 -6.63 4.25
C PRO A 148 13.93 -5.45 4.51
N GLU A 149 14.22 -4.62 3.50
CA GLU A 149 15.08 -3.42 3.63
C GLU A 149 14.47 -2.35 4.54
N LEU A 150 13.17 -2.37 4.78
CA LEU A 150 12.52 -1.44 5.71
C LEU A 150 12.89 -1.73 7.17
N PHE A 151 13.30 -2.96 7.47
CA PHE A 151 13.74 -3.41 8.80
C PHE A 151 15.26 -3.33 8.98
N GLN A 152 16.00 -3.37 7.87
CA GLN A 152 17.45 -3.23 7.87
C GLN A 152 17.80 -1.75 7.86
N TYR A 153 18.67 -1.31 8.76
CA TYR A 153 19.02 0.10 9.03
C TYR A 153 19.58 0.88 7.83
N SER A 154 19.52 0.38 6.62
CA SER A 154 20.07 0.97 5.40
C SER A 154 19.12 1.98 4.77
N LYS A 155 18.98 3.15 5.39
CA LYS A 155 18.07 4.23 4.93
C LYS A 155 18.33 4.70 3.49
N SER A 156 19.50 4.46 2.93
CA SER A 156 19.91 4.88 1.57
C SER A 156 19.33 3.99 0.46
N GLU A 157 18.84 2.80 0.78
CA GLU A 157 18.39 1.81 -0.22
C GLU A 157 16.86 1.74 -0.39
N ILE A 158 16.11 2.53 0.40
CA ILE A 158 14.64 2.51 0.34
C ILE A 158 14.16 3.35 -0.83
N ASP A 159 13.54 2.72 -1.81
CA ASP A 159 12.87 3.35 -2.95
C ASP A 159 11.53 2.65 -3.25
N ILE A 160 10.92 2.95 -4.40
CA ILE A 160 9.60 2.42 -4.81
C ILE A 160 9.54 0.89 -4.82
N ARG A 161 10.68 0.20 -4.94
CA ARG A 161 10.75 -1.27 -4.93
C ARG A 161 10.33 -1.86 -3.58
N ALA A 162 10.38 -1.07 -2.49
CA ALA A 162 9.80 -1.47 -1.21
C ALA A 162 8.26 -1.59 -1.31
N ASP A 163 7.62 -0.63 -1.98
CA ASP A 163 6.17 -0.68 -2.23
C ASP A 163 5.80 -1.80 -3.20
N LEU A 164 6.62 -2.05 -4.24
CA LEU A 164 6.41 -3.19 -5.14
C LEU A 164 6.40 -4.53 -4.40
N PHE A 165 7.25 -4.70 -3.38
CA PHE A 165 7.21 -5.89 -2.52
C PHE A 165 5.85 -6.01 -1.80
N SER A 166 5.40 -4.94 -1.17
CA SER A 166 4.12 -4.91 -0.45
C SER A 166 2.94 -5.18 -1.38
N ILE A 167 2.95 -4.63 -2.60
CA ILE A 167 1.96 -4.91 -3.64
C ILE A 167 1.94 -6.42 -3.96
N GLY A 168 3.11 -7.04 -4.13
CA GLY A 168 3.22 -8.49 -4.35
C GLY A 168 2.57 -9.30 -3.23
N VAL A 169 2.79 -8.92 -1.96
CA VAL A 169 2.20 -9.57 -0.79
C VAL A 169 0.68 -9.44 -0.79
N VAL A 170 0.18 -8.22 -0.97
CA VAL A 170 -1.27 -7.91 -0.96
C VAL A 170 -2.00 -8.68 -2.06
N VAL A 171 -1.45 -8.69 -3.28
CA VAL A 171 -2.10 -9.38 -4.41
C VAL A 171 -2.02 -10.90 -4.25
N TYR A 172 -0.92 -11.45 -3.77
CA TYR A 172 -0.82 -12.85 -3.41
C TYR A 172 -1.93 -13.24 -2.41
N GLU A 173 -2.07 -12.45 -1.33
CA GLU A 173 -3.11 -12.69 -0.32
C GLU A 173 -4.53 -12.55 -0.89
N SER A 174 -4.78 -11.60 -1.79
CA SER A 174 -6.09 -11.44 -2.43
C SER A 174 -6.48 -12.67 -3.28
N ILE A 175 -5.53 -13.30 -3.96
CA ILE A 175 -5.74 -14.50 -4.79
C ILE A 175 -5.93 -15.75 -3.92
N PHE A 176 -5.03 -15.98 -2.97
CA PHE A 176 -4.96 -17.24 -2.24
C PHE A 176 -5.69 -17.22 -0.89
N LYS A 177 -6.16 -16.05 -0.43
CA LYS A 177 -6.77 -15.86 0.90
C LYS A 177 -5.84 -16.31 2.03
N LYS A 178 -4.54 -16.28 1.75
CA LYS A 178 -3.47 -16.65 2.68
C LYS A 178 -2.29 -15.70 2.50
N HIS A 179 -1.79 -15.21 3.62
CA HIS A 179 -0.56 -14.42 3.61
C HIS A 179 0.64 -15.28 3.16
N PRO A 180 1.56 -14.77 2.30
CA PRO A 180 2.66 -15.57 1.78
C PRO A 180 3.71 -15.98 2.82
N PHE A 181 3.81 -15.28 3.95
CA PHE A 181 4.86 -15.47 4.96
C PHE A 181 4.32 -15.79 6.36
N ILE A 182 3.11 -15.37 6.69
CA ILE A 182 2.50 -15.45 8.02
C ILE A 182 1.44 -16.53 8.04
N THR A 183 1.42 -17.32 9.08
CA THR A 183 0.43 -18.40 9.30
C THR A 183 -0.59 -18.06 10.38
N GLY A 184 -0.36 -17.00 11.16
CA GLY A 184 -1.18 -16.60 12.31
C GLY A 184 -0.76 -17.28 13.63
N ASN A 185 0.27 -18.11 13.60
CA ASN A 185 0.78 -18.82 14.78
C ASN A 185 2.15 -18.30 15.24
N GLU A 186 2.58 -17.17 14.71
CA GLU A 186 3.86 -16.54 15.05
C GLU A 186 3.85 -16.07 16.50
N LEU A 187 4.94 -16.35 17.22
CA LEU A 187 5.07 -16.06 18.65
C LEU A 187 5.26 -14.56 18.92
N ASP A 188 5.97 -13.88 18.03
CA ASP A 188 6.27 -12.47 18.16
C ASP A 188 6.53 -11.80 16.80
N ILE A 189 6.73 -10.47 16.84
CA ILE A 189 7.00 -9.64 15.65
C ILE A 189 8.35 -10.01 14.99
N ASN A 190 9.35 -10.48 15.75
CA ASN A 190 10.66 -10.81 15.19
C ASN A 190 10.57 -12.08 14.35
N GLU A 191 9.74 -13.04 14.75
CA GLU A 191 9.45 -14.22 13.94
C GLU A 191 8.78 -13.84 12.61
N ILE A 192 7.83 -12.90 12.64
CA ILE A 192 7.19 -12.38 11.41
C ILE A 192 8.23 -11.72 10.50
N TRP A 193 9.12 -10.88 11.04
CA TRP A 193 10.18 -10.24 10.26
C TRP A 193 11.16 -11.26 9.70
N PHE A 194 11.57 -12.24 10.49
CA PHE A 194 12.44 -13.32 10.03
C PHE A 194 11.79 -14.10 8.88
N LYS A 195 10.53 -14.49 9.00
CA LYS A 195 9.77 -15.18 7.95
C LYS A 195 9.65 -14.31 6.70
N THR A 196 9.30 -13.03 6.85
CA THR A 196 9.21 -12.10 5.74
C THR A 196 10.54 -11.92 4.99
N ALA A 197 11.66 -11.93 5.72
CA ALA A 197 12.99 -11.77 5.14
C ALA A 197 13.57 -13.06 4.51
N THR A 198 13.10 -14.25 4.92
CA THR A 198 13.75 -15.52 4.55
C THR A 198 12.86 -16.47 3.76
N ILE A 199 11.54 -16.52 4.03
CA ILE A 199 10.64 -17.47 3.36
C ILE A 199 10.38 -17.03 1.92
N VAL A 200 10.57 -17.97 0.99
CA VAL A 200 10.15 -17.81 -0.40
C VAL A 200 8.66 -18.12 -0.50
N PRO A 201 7.82 -17.23 -1.07
CA PRO A 201 6.40 -17.49 -1.27
C PRO A 201 6.16 -18.78 -2.05
N GLN A 202 5.19 -19.58 -1.63
CA GLN A 202 4.85 -20.80 -2.34
C GLN A 202 4.35 -20.50 -3.75
N SER A 203 4.77 -21.31 -4.72
CA SER A 203 4.25 -21.29 -6.09
C SER A 203 2.95 -22.09 -6.14
N LEU A 204 1.86 -21.50 -5.65
CA LEU A 204 0.55 -22.12 -5.68
C LEU A 204 -0.05 -22.04 -7.10
N TYR A 205 -0.96 -22.98 -7.40
CA TYR A 205 -1.66 -23.00 -8.67
C TYR A 205 -2.71 -21.88 -8.73
N ILE A 206 -2.71 -21.11 -9.82
CA ILE A 206 -3.74 -20.12 -10.14
C ILE A 206 -4.50 -20.64 -11.35
N THR A 207 -5.82 -20.82 -11.21
CA THR A 207 -6.67 -21.21 -12.34
C THR A 207 -6.57 -20.16 -13.43
N GLY A 208 -6.24 -20.58 -14.65
CA GLY A 208 -6.02 -19.67 -15.78
C GLY A 208 -4.58 -19.22 -16.01
N ASP A 209 -3.67 -19.35 -15.03
CA ASP A 209 -2.24 -19.05 -15.18
C ASP A 209 -1.48 -20.31 -15.62
N LYS A 210 -1.74 -20.77 -16.84
CA LYS A 210 -1.21 -22.05 -17.38
C LYS A 210 0.32 -22.13 -17.37
N ASP A 211 0.98 -21.03 -17.72
CA ASP A 211 2.43 -20.94 -17.81
C ASP A 211 3.11 -20.52 -16.51
N LYS A 212 2.34 -20.36 -15.42
CA LYS A 212 2.83 -19.85 -14.13
C LYS A 212 3.49 -18.46 -14.21
N LYS A 213 3.12 -17.66 -15.21
CA LYS A 213 3.68 -16.31 -15.41
C LYS A 213 3.23 -15.34 -14.33
N LEU A 214 1.94 -15.37 -13.96
CA LEU A 214 1.40 -14.51 -12.91
C LEU A 214 2.01 -14.82 -11.55
N ILE A 215 2.01 -16.10 -11.15
CA ILE A 215 2.63 -16.47 -9.87
C ILE A 215 4.13 -16.17 -9.84
N GLY A 216 4.85 -16.39 -10.94
CA GLY A 216 6.25 -16.04 -11.08
C GLY A 216 6.52 -14.54 -10.98
N PHE A 217 5.63 -13.73 -11.55
CA PHE A 217 5.69 -12.27 -11.42
C PHE A 217 5.48 -11.82 -9.96
N LEU A 218 4.46 -12.34 -9.28
CA LEU A 218 4.22 -12.04 -7.86
C LEU A 218 5.44 -12.43 -7.00
N GLN A 219 6.03 -13.61 -7.24
CA GLN A 219 7.25 -14.02 -6.57
C GLN A 219 8.43 -13.10 -6.86
N THR A 220 8.50 -12.52 -8.06
CA THR A 220 9.54 -11.53 -8.42
C THR A 220 9.34 -10.21 -7.67
N LEU A 221 8.10 -9.73 -7.53
CA LEU A 221 7.83 -8.56 -6.70
C LEU A 221 8.26 -8.78 -5.24
N MET A 222 8.07 -10.01 -4.72
CA MET A 222 8.39 -10.39 -3.33
C MET A 222 9.83 -10.89 -3.14
N GLN A 223 10.76 -10.65 -4.09
CA GLN A 223 12.17 -11.00 -3.93
C GLN A 223 12.79 -10.27 -2.73
N LYS A 224 13.60 -10.99 -1.94
CA LYS A 224 14.21 -10.47 -0.70
C LYS A 224 15.26 -9.40 -0.99
N HIS A 225 16.07 -9.63 -2.01
CA HIS A 225 17.02 -8.63 -2.49
C HIS A 225 16.32 -7.63 -3.41
N ILE A 226 16.39 -6.36 -3.06
CA ILE A 226 15.77 -5.25 -3.79
C ILE A 226 16.20 -5.20 -5.27
N SER A 227 17.44 -5.57 -5.59
CA SER A 227 17.97 -5.60 -6.96
C SER A 227 17.35 -6.67 -7.86
N ARG A 228 16.64 -7.65 -7.29
CA ARG A 228 15.95 -8.72 -8.05
C ARG A 228 14.50 -8.39 -8.34
N ARG A 229 13.99 -7.28 -7.83
CA ARG A 229 12.65 -6.75 -8.16
C ARG A 229 12.72 -5.90 -9.42
N PRO A 230 11.59 -5.64 -10.11
CA PRO A 230 11.57 -4.69 -11.21
C PRO A 230 12.18 -3.36 -10.78
N PRO A 231 13.05 -2.74 -11.61
CA PRO A 231 13.80 -1.55 -11.20
C PRO A 231 12.93 -0.30 -11.01
N THR A 232 11.74 -0.26 -11.63
CA THR A 232 10.78 0.84 -11.54
C THR A 232 9.35 0.29 -11.54
N ALA A 233 8.40 1.06 -11.01
CA ALA A 233 6.99 0.73 -11.05
C ALA A 233 6.48 0.62 -12.50
N LYS A 234 6.97 1.48 -13.39
CA LYS A 234 6.64 1.43 -14.82
C LYS A 234 7.05 0.08 -15.45
N ARG A 235 8.25 -0.41 -15.16
CA ARG A 235 8.72 -1.72 -15.66
C ARG A 235 7.90 -2.87 -15.09
N ALA A 236 7.47 -2.77 -13.85
CA ALA A 236 6.57 -3.76 -13.26
C ALA A 236 5.21 -3.78 -13.98
N LEU A 237 4.62 -2.62 -14.28
CA LEU A 237 3.36 -2.54 -15.01
C LEU A 237 3.48 -3.04 -16.45
N GLU A 238 4.53 -2.66 -17.18
CA GLU A 238 4.80 -3.15 -18.54
C GLU A 238 4.91 -4.69 -18.57
N TRP A 239 5.60 -5.26 -17.61
CA TRP A 239 5.71 -6.72 -17.50
C TRP A 239 4.35 -7.36 -17.16
N PHE A 240 3.64 -6.81 -16.19
CA PHE A 240 2.32 -7.31 -15.80
C PHE A 240 1.33 -7.24 -16.96
N SER A 241 1.31 -6.17 -17.76
CA SER A 241 0.39 -6.04 -18.90
C SER A 241 0.54 -7.20 -19.90
N ILE A 242 1.79 -7.64 -20.18
CA ILE A 242 2.04 -8.80 -21.04
C ILE A 242 1.50 -10.10 -20.41
N ILE A 243 1.62 -10.23 -19.09
CA ILE A 243 1.14 -11.42 -18.35
C ILE A 243 -0.37 -11.44 -18.30
N LYS A 244 -1.01 -10.29 -18.02
CA LYS A 244 -2.48 -10.16 -17.88
C LYS A 244 -3.20 -10.75 -19.09
N ASP A 245 -2.70 -10.49 -20.31
CA ASP A 245 -3.27 -10.98 -21.54
C ASP A 245 -3.15 -12.52 -21.72
N THR A 246 -2.29 -13.19 -20.93
CA THR A 246 -2.09 -14.65 -20.98
C THR A 246 -2.89 -15.40 -19.92
N VAL A 247 -3.53 -14.68 -18.96
CA VAL A 247 -4.33 -15.32 -17.92
C VAL A 247 -5.76 -15.51 -18.39
N GLU A 248 -6.21 -16.77 -18.43
CA GLU A 248 -7.59 -17.10 -18.79
C GLU A 248 -8.50 -16.85 -17.59
N ILE A 249 -9.40 -15.89 -17.72
CA ILE A 249 -10.42 -15.59 -16.70
C ILE A 249 -11.70 -16.35 -17.10
N ASN A 250 -12.00 -17.41 -16.36
CA ASN A 250 -13.33 -18.03 -16.47
C ASN A 250 -14.32 -17.12 -15.73
N VAL A 251 -15.17 -16.43 -16.48
CA VAL A 251 -16.28 -15.60 -15.99
C VAL A 251 -17.43 -16.48 -15.55
#